data_f91006a4ab713f430408a2bd522c914b
#
_entry.id   f91006a4ab713f430408a2bd522c914b
#
_cell.length_a   1.000
_cell.length_b   1.000
_cell.length_c   1.000
_cell.angle_alpha   90.00
_cell.angle_beta   90.00
_cell.angle_gamma   90.00
#
_symmetry.space_group_name_H-M   'P 1'
#
loop_
_entity.id
_entity.type
_entity.pdbx_description
1 polymer ?
#
loop_
_entity_poly.entity_id
_entity_poly.type
_entity_poly.pdbx_seq_one_letter_code
_entity_poly.pdbx_strand_id
1 'polypeptide(L)'
;IGQTVHLFRTFPEVAAIYQRRFRHVLVDEYQDTNHAQYSLIRELTRQVEPEEVERLMPPARPAELDASGRIPAASLTVVGDSDQSIYAFRGADIRNIVEFERDFPGAEVIKLEQNYRSTQNILSAANAVIGNNFDRQDKKLWTDAGDGDAIVGFTGYSQHDEARFVAEEIEALHRPSGGAVDYQDMAVFYRTNAQTRALEELLIRSAIPYRVLGGTKFYERAEIKDAMAYLTSVMNPYDPIAWSRLLGVPKRGIG
;
A
#
# COMPACT_ATOMS: atom_id res chain seq x y z
N ILE A 1 -17.04 0.42 -5.24
CA ILE A 1 -16.96 -1.05 -5.17
C ILE A 1 -18.27 -1.62 -4.57
N GLY A 2 -18.72 -1.18 -3.38
CA GLY A 2 -19.96 -1.70 -2.75
C GLY A 2 -21.18 -1.61 -3.64
N GLN A 3 -21.39 -0.50 -4.33
CA GLN A 3 -22.49 -0.34 -5.30
C GLN A 3 -22.38 -1.31 -6.48
N THR A 4 -21.16 -1.60 -6.95
CA THR A 4 -20.91 -2.57 -8.03
C THR A 4 -21.27 -3.99 -7.58
N VAL A 5 -20.88 -4.36 -6.37
CA VAL A 5 -21.23 -5.67 -5.79
C VAL A 5 -22.76 -5.79 -5.65
N HIS A 6 -23.41 -4.74 -5.16
CA HIS A 6 -24.87 -4.71 -5.05
C HIS A 6 -25.53 -4.86 -6.43
N LEU A 7 -25.04 -4.14 -7.44
CA LEU A 7 -25.54 -4.24 -8.82
C LEU A 7 -25.41 -5.68 -9.34
N PHE A 8 -24.27 -6.33 -9.18
CA PHE A 8 -24.04 -7.69 -9.65
C PHE A 8 -24.92 -8.73 -8.96
N ARG A 9 -25.23 -8.54 -7.67
CA ARG A 9 -26.13 -9.42 -6.92
C ARG A 9 -27.59 -9.21 -7.26
N THR A 10 -27.95 -7.97 -7.55
CA THR A 10 -29.35 -7.62 -7.89
C THR A 10 -29.69 -7.95 -9.33
N PHE A 11 -28.71 -7.83 -10.23
CA PHE A 11 -28.86 -8.03 -11.67
C PHE A 11 -27.79 -9.01 -12.19
N PRO A 12 -27.99 -10.33 -12.01
CA PRO A 12 -27.02 -11.35 -12.42
C PRO A 12 -26.66 -11.28 -13.89
N GLU A 13 -27.58 -10.86 -14.76
CA GLU A 13 -27.34 -10.66 -16.18
C GLU A 13 -26.26 -9.60 -16.46
N VAL A 14 -26.19 -8.57 -15.61
CA VAL A 14 -25.12 -7.54 -15.69
C VAL A 14 -23.80 -8.13 -15.25
N ALA A 15 -23.77 -8.90 -14.16
CA ALA A 15 -22.57 -9.59 -13.68
C ALA A 15 -22.02 -10.53 -14.76
N ALA A 16 -22.88 -11.30 -15.41
CA ALA A 16 -22.51 -12.25 -16.44
C ALA A 16 -21.81 -11.62 -17.66
N ILE A 17 -22.10 -10.35 -18.00
CA ILE A 17 -21.37 -9.60 -19.03
C ILE A 17 -19.88 -9.51 -18.68
N TYR A 18 -19.58 -9.20 -17.43
CA TYR A 18 -18.21 -9.06 -16.95
C TYR A 18 -17.53 -10.41 -16.73
N GLN A 19 -18.24 -11.42 -16.24
CA GLN A 19 -17.77 -12.80 -16.09
C GLN A 19 -17.38 -13.42 -17.42
N ARG A 20 -18.13 -13.12 -18.48
CA ARG A 20 -17.80 -13.51 -19.87
C ARG A 20 -16.55 -12.79 -20.38
N ARG A 21 -16.37 -11.52 -20.01
CA ARG A 21 -15.25 -10.68 -20.44
C ARG A 21 -13.96 -10.99 -19.71
N PHE A 22 -14.02 -11.16 -18.40
CA PHE A 22 -12.86 -11.39 -17.53
C PHE A 22 -12.72 -12.87 -17.23
N ARG A 23 -12.02 -13.60 -18.10
CA ARG A 23 -11.80 -15.05 -17.95
C ARG A 23 -10.59 -15.37 -17.07
N HIS A 24 -9.73 -14.40 -16.81
CA HIS A 24 -8.59 -14.46 -15.91
C HIS A 24 -8.60 -13.22 -15.04
N VAL A 25 -8.62 -13.41 -13.73
CA VAL A 25 -8.58 -12.34 -12.72
C VAL A 25 -7.33 -12.54 -11.89
N LEU A 26 -6.45 -11.54 -11.90
CA LEU A 26 -5.23 -11.52 -11.11
C LEU A 26 -5.36 -10.42 -10.06
N VAL A 27 -5.06 -10.75 -8.82
CA VAL A 27 -5.14 -9.81 -7.70
C VAL A 27 -3.80 -9.81 -6.98
N ASP A 28 -3.18 -8.65 -6.92
CA ASP A 28 -1.94 -8.43 -6.18
C ASP A 28 -2.25 -7.84 -4.78
N GLU A 29 -1.30 -8.00 -3.86
CA GLU A 29 -1.43 -7.53 -2.46
C GLU A 29 -2.74 -7.98 -1.81
N TYR A 30 -3.09 -9.25 -2.00
CA TYR A 30 -4.41 -9.77 -1.61
C TYR A 30 -4.70 -9.66 -0.11
N GLN A 31 -3.67 -9.66 0.75
CA GLN A 31 -3.78 -9.45 2.20
C GLN A 31 -4.34 -8.07 2.57
N ASP A 32 -4.25 -7.09 1.68
CA ASP A 32 -4.71 -5.72 1.91
C ASP A 32 -6.14 -5.47 1.40
N THR A 33 -6.80 -6.52 0.91
CA THR A 33 -8.17 -6.41 0.42
C THR A 33 -9.18 -6.27 1.56
N ASN A 34 -10.17 -5.39 1.37
CA ASN A 34 -11.31 -5.28 2.27
C ASN A 34 -12.47 -6.17 1.80
N HIS A 35 -13.50 -6.31 2.65
CA HIS A 35 -14.66 -7.14 2.35
C HIS A 35 -15.39 -6.78 1.05
N ALA A 36 -15.45 -5.51 0.67
CA ALA A 36 -16.10 -5.10 -0.58
C ALA A 36 -15.30 -5.53 -1.81
N GLN A 37 -13.96 -5.43 -1.75
CA GLN A 37 -13.05 -5.91 -2.79
C GLN A 37 -13.12 -7.43 -2.91
N TYR A 38 -13.04 -8.14 -1.80
CA TYR A 38 -13.24 -9.59 -1.74
C TYR A 38 -14.58 -10.02 -2.38
N SER A 39 -15.67 -9.35 -2.00
CA SER A 39 -16.99 -9.63 -2.56
C SER A 39 -17.03 -9.39 -4.07
N LEU A 40 -16.41 -8.33 -4.57
CA LEU A 40 -16.33 -8.05 -6.00
C LEU A 40 -15.57 -9.15 -6.75
N ILE A 41 -14.45 -9.60 -6.20
CA ILE A 41 -13.66 -10.70 -6.78
C ILE A 41 -14.52 -11.97 -6.88
N ARG A 42 -15.22 -12.32 -5.82
CA ARG A 42 -16.13 -13.49 -5.81
C ARG A 42 -17.22 -13.38 -6.87
N GLU A 43 -17.87 -12.23 -7.00
CA GLU A 43 -18.90 -12.02 -8.02
C GLU A 43 -18.34 -12.12 -9.45
N LEU A 44 -17.13 -11.62 -9.68
CA LEU A 44 -16.48 -11.68 -10.99
C LEU A 44 -16.00 -13.10 -11.38
N THR A 45 -15.65 -13.91 -10.38
CA THR A 45 -15.03 -15.22 -10.63
C THR A 45 -15.97 -16.40 -10.49
N ARG A 46 -17.20 -16.20 -10.01
CA ARG A 46 -18.17 -17.29 -9.92
C ARG A 46 -18.59 -17.81 -11.31
N GLN A 47 -19.04 -19.04 -11.37
CA GLN A 47 -19.70 -19.57 -12.57
C GLN A 47 -21.08 -18.92 -12.79
N VAL A 48 -21.57 -18.96 -14.02
CA VAL A 48 -22.92 -18.50 -14.37
C VAL A 48 -23.78 -19.73 -14.61
N GLU A 49 -24.84 -19.86 -13.83
CA GLU A 49 -25.74 -21.01 -13.90
C GLU A 49 -26.63 -20.97 -15.16
N PRO A 50 -27.17 -22.12 -15.62
CA PRO A 50 -27.94 -22.20 -16.86
C PRO A 50 -29.12 -21.24 -16.89
N GLU A 51 -29.83 -21.04 -15.78
CA GLU A 51 -30.99 -20.15 -15.68
C GLU A 51 -30.58 -18.69 -15.85
N GLU A 52 -29.36 -18.32 -15.47
CA GLU A 52 -28.79 -16.99 -15.69
C GLU A 52 -28.32 -16.86 -17.16
N VAL A 53 -27.75 -17.92 -17.72
CA VAL A 53 -27.26 -17.96 -19.12
C VAL A 53 -28.42 -17.69 -20.08
N GLU A 54 -29.59 -18.28 -19.86
CA GLU A 54 -30.78 -18.10 -20.71
C GLU A 54 -31.24 -16.62 -20.78
N ARG A 55 -30.94 -15.82 -19.76
CA ARG A 55 -31.33 -14.40 -19.69
C ARG A 55 -30.30 -13.45 -20.27
N LEU A 56 -29.16 -13.96 -20.76
CA LEU A 56 -28.08 -13.09 -21.23
C LEU A 56 -28.44 -12.40 -22.56
N MET A 57 -28.10 -11.13 -22.62
CA MET A 57 -28.20 -10.31 -23.84
C MET A 57 -26.87 -9.59 -24.09
N PRO A 58 -26.18 -9.89 -25.19
CA PRO A 58 -26.47 -10.90 -26.19
C PRO A 58 -26.36 -12.34 -25.64
N PRO A 59 -27.03 -13.32 -26.27
CA PRO A 59 -26.98 -14.71 -25.84
C PRO A 59 -25.54 -15.25 -25.75
N ALA A 60 -25.31 -16.21 -24.83
CA ALA A 60 -24.02 -16.89 -24.76
C ALA A 60 -23.76 -17.72 -26.03
N ARG A 61 -22.52 -17.69 -26.50
CA ARG A 61 -22.08 -18.53 -27.62
C ARG A 61 -21.84 -19.96 -27.12
N PRO A 62 -22.08 -21.00 -27.94
CA PRO A 62 -21.81 -22.37 -27.51
C PRO A 62 -20.38 -22.61 -26.99
N ALA A 63 -19.40 -21.91 -27.56
CA ALA A 63 -18.00 -22.01 -27.11
C ALA A 63 -17.72 -21.38 -25.73
N GLU A 64 -18.66 -20.66 -25.15
CA GLU A 64 -18.56 -20.07 -23.80
C GLU A 64 -19.14 -21.00 -22.73
N LEU A 65 -19.84 -22.06 -23.14
CA LEU A 65 -20.56 -22.96 -22.26
C LEU A 65 -19.78 -24.28 -22.05
N ASP A 66 -19.83 -24.78 -20.81
CA ASP A 66 -19.41 -26.15 -20.51
C ASP A 66 -20.47 -27.18 -20.91
N ALA A 67 -20.19 -28.48 -20.67
CA ALA A 67 -21.12 -29.56 -20.97
C ALA A 67 -22.46 -29.51 -20.18
N SER A 68 -22.51 -28.71 -19.14
CA SER A 68 -23.70 -28.50 -18.30
C SER A 68 -24.50 -27.25 -18.66
N GLY A 69 -24.07 -26.54 -19.75
CA GLY A 69 -24.71 -25.28 -20.16
C GLY A 69 -24.38 -24.07 -19.31
N ARG A 70 -23.31 -24.13 -18.51
CA ARG A 70 -22.83 -23.06 -17.62
C ARG A 70 -21.73 -22.28 -18.32
N ILE A 71 -21.57 -21.01 -17.94
CA ILE A 71 -20.31 -20.31 -18.18
C ILE A 71 -19.39 -20.66 -17.01
N PRO A 72 -18.26 -21.35 -17.26
CA PRO A 72 -17.35 -21.74 -16.19
C PRO A 72 -16.84 -20.56 -15.39
N ALA A 73 -16.48 -20.76 -14.13
CA ALA A 73 -15.80 -19.77 -13.30
C ALA A 73 -14.56 -19.20 -14.01
N ALA A 74 -14.28 -17.93 -13.81
CA ALA A 74 -13.03 -17.34 -14.27
C ALA A 74 -11.84 -17.91 -13.47
N SER A 75 -10.69 -18.04 -14.11
CA SER A 75 -9.45 -18.37 -13.41
C SER A 75 -9.08 -17.22 -12.48
N LEU A 76 -8.91 -17.50 -11.20
CA LEU A 76 -8.48 -16.55 -10.19
C LEU A 76 -7.05 -16.87 -9.74
N THR A 77 -6.17 -15.91 -9.83
CA THR A 77 -4.83 -15.97 -9.27
C THR A 77 -4.66 -14.81 -8.29
N VAL A 78 -4.30 -15.11 -7.06
CA VAL A 78 -4.02 -14.09 -6.06
C VAL A 78 -2.55 -14.18 -5.64
N VAL A 79 -1.93 -13.03 -5.43
CA VAL A 79 -0.59 -12.92 -4.89
C VAL A 79 -0.66 -12.05 -3.65
N GLY A 80 0.01 -12.46 -2.59
CA GLY A 80 0.02 -11.71 -1.35
C GLY A 80 0.91 -12.33 -0.30
N ASP A 81 1.11 -11.59 0.77
CA ASP A 81 1.91 -11.98 1.91
C ASP A 81 1.18 -11.61 3.20
N SER A 82 0.66 -12.62 3.90
CA SER A 82 -0.05 -12.43 5.18
C SER A 82 0.79 -11.68 6.22
N ASP A 83 2.12 -11.85 6.17
CA ASP A 83 3.05 -11.17 7.09
C ASP A 83 3.19 -9.66 6.79
N GLN A 84 2.73 -9.20 5.62
CA GLN A 84 2.73 -7.79 5.21
C GLN A 84 1.36 -7.12 5.35
N SER A 85 0.39 -7.74 5.99
CA SER A 85 -0.94 -7.17 6.22
C SER A 85 -0.89 -6.04 7.26
N ILE A 86 -0.63 -4.81 6.82
CA ILE A 86 -0.47 -3.63 7.67
C ILE A 86 -1.60 -2.60 7.51
N TYR A 87 -2.62 -2.88 6.68
CA TYR A 87 -3.71 -1.94 6.36
C TYR A 87 -5.05 -2.26 7.04
N ALA A 88 -5.04 -2.99 8.15
CA ALA A 88 -6.26 -3.26 8.93
C ALA A 88 -7.00 -1.96 9.32
N PHE A 89 -6.28 -0.88 9.65
CA PHE A 89 -6.84 0.44 9.96
C PHE A 89 -7.54 1.12 8.77
N ARG A 90 -7.32 0.62 7.54
CA ARG A 90 -8.02 1.03 6.30
C ARG A 90 -9.13 0.05 5.91
N GLY A 91 -9.42 -0.94 6.76
CA GLY A 91 -10.46 -1.93 6.53
C GLY A 91 -10.02 -3.18 5.78
N ALA A 92 -8.70 -3.40 5.60
CA ALA A 92 -8.19 -4.67 5.11
C ALA A 92 -8.52 -5.79 6.10
N ASP A 93 -8.84 -6.97 5.58
CA ASP A 93 -9.15 -8.15 6.36
C ASP A 93 -8.21 -9.30 6.00
N ILE A 94 -7.26 -9.59 6.89
CA ILE A 94 -6.28 -10.66 6.71
C ILE A 94 -6.92 -12.03 6.48
N ARG A 95 -8.16 -12.25 6.95
CA ARG A 95 -8.87 -13.50 6.74
C ARG A 95 -9.07 -13.82 5.27
N ASN A 96 -9.15 -12.82 4.41
CA ASN A 96 -9.29 -13.02 2.97
C ASN A 96 -8.15 -13.87 2.39
N ILE A 97 -6.91 -13.71 2.87
CA ILE A 97 -5.77 -14.51 2.41
C ILE A 97 -5.58 -15.78 3.25
N VAL A 98 -5.78 -15.71 4.56
CA VAL A 98 -5.58 -16.86 5.47
C VAL A 98 -6.61 -17.96 5.22
N GLU A 99 -7.85 -17.59 4.91
CA GLU A 99 -8.95 -18.51 4.65
C GLU A 99 -9.18 -18.78 3.15
N PHE A 100 -8.26 -18.39 2.29
CA PHE A 100 -8.42 -18.47 0.84
C PHE A 100 -8.71 -19.89 0.35
N GLU A 101 -7.99 -20.90 0.83
CA GLU A 101 -8.20 -22.31 0.44
C GLU A 101 -9.58 -22.83 0.87
N ARG A 102 -10.11 -22.31 1.97
CA ARG A 102 -11.48 -22.64 2.41
C ARG A 102 -12.52 -22.02 1.49
N ASP A 103 -12.30 -20.79 1.05
CA ASP A 103 -13.24 -20.02 0.23
C ASP A 103 -13.17 -20.41 -1.26
N PHE A 104 -12.03 -20.94 -1.68
CA PHE A 104 -11.76 -21.42 -3.04
C PHE A 104 -11.20 -22.86 -2.99
N PRO A 105 -12.07 -23.87 -2.75
CA PRO A 105 -11.64 -25.26 -2.67
C PRO A 105 -10.96 -25.71 -3.95
N GLY A 106 -9.78 -26.33 -3.83
CA GLY A 106 -8.99 -26.78 -4.97
C GLY A 106 -7.99 -25.72 -5.50
N ALA A 107 -7.84 -24.58 -4.80
CA ALA A 107 -6.76 -23.65 -5.09
C ALA A 107 -5.39 -24.31 -4.84
N GLU A 108 -4.47 -24.10 -5.77
CA GLU A 108 -3.06 -24.48 -5.60
C GLU A 108 -2.31 -23.35 -4.91
N VAL A 109 -1.66 -23.66 -3.79
CA VAL A 109 -0.87 -22.69 -3.03
C VAL A 109 0.61 -22.90 -3.30
N ILE A 110 1.25 -21.89 -3.86
CA ILE A 110 2.68 -21.89 -4.19
C ILE A 110 3.38 -20.87 -3.28
N LYS A 111 4.33 -21.34 -2.46
CA LYS A 111 5.13 -20.49 -1.58
C LYS A 111 6.38 -20.01 -2.30
N LEU A 112 6.58 -18.70 -2.38
CA LEU A 112 7.76 -18.06 -2.95
C LEU A 112 8.67 -17.61 -1.79
N GLU A 113 9.58 -18.47 -1.37
CA GLU A 113 10.43 -18.24 -0.18
C GLU A 113 11.80 -17.65 -0.53
N GLN A 114 12.26 -17.79 -1.78
CA GLN A 114 13.50 -17.16 -2.22
C GLN A 114 13.28 -15.66 -2.46
N ASN A 115 14.06 -14.85 -1.78
CA ASN A 115 14.07 -13.40 -1.91
C ASN A 115 15.25 -12.94 -2.78
N TYR A 116 14.97 -12.02 -3.71
CA TYR A 116 15.95 -11.46 -4.66
C TYR A 116 16.23 -9.98 -4.41
N ARG A 117 15.63 -9.40 -3.38
CA ARG A 117 15.72 -7.97 -3.06
C ARG A 117 16.75 -7.68 -1.98
N SER A 118 16.75 -8.48 -0.91
CA SER A 118 17.46 -8.22 0.33
C SER A 118 18.55 -9.23 0.60
N THR A 119 19.57 -8.82 1.36
CA THR A 119 20.61 -9.70 1.90
C THR A 119 20.10 -10.50 3.11
N GLN A 120 20.82 -11.54 3.49
CA GLN A 120 20.38 -12.48 4.52
C GLN A 120 20.24 -11.84 5.91
N ASN A 121 21.10 -10.88 6.26
CA ASN A 121 20.99 -10.17 7.55
C ASN A 121 19.63 -9.43 7.68
N ILE A 122 19.19 -8.78 6.62
CA ILE A 122 17.88 -8.11 6.59
C ILE A 122 16.74 -9.14 6.73
N LEU A 123 16.82 -10.24 5.97
CA LEU A 123 15.80 -11.29 6.02
C LEU A 123 15.75 -11.99 7.38
N SER A 124 16.92 -12.21 7.99
CA SER A 124 16.99 -12.82 9.32
C SER A 124 16.36 -11.96 10.39
N ALA A 125 16.58 -10.66 10.35
CA ALA A 125 15.92 -9.70 11.25
C ALA A 125 14.40 -9.65 11.01
N ALA A 126 13.97 -9.59 9.75
CA ALA A 126 12.55 -9.60 9.38
C ALA A 126 11.86 -10.90 9.84
N ASN A 127 12.47 -12.06 9.58
CA ASN A 127 11.96 -13.35 10.04
C ASN A 127 11.86 -13.43 11.57
N ALA A 128 12.83 -12.85 12.30
CA ALA A 128 12.81 -12.82 13.76
C ALA A 128 11.69 -11.94 14.31
N VAL A 129 11.46 -10.77 13.69
CA VAL A 129 10.38 -9.86 14.10
C VAL A 129 9.02 -10.50 13.85
N ILE A 130 8.78 -11.01 12.65
CA ILE A 130 7.49 -11.57 12.26
C ILE A 130 7.21 -12.91 12.96
N GLY A 131 8.24 -13.64 13.36
CA GLY A 131 8.14 -14.88 14.12
C GLY A 131 7.44 -14.75 15.49
N ASN A 132 7.26 -13.52 16.00
CA ASN A 132 6.49 -13.25 17.20
C ASN A 132 4.96 -13.21 16.97
N ASN A 133 4.49 -13.25 15.73
CA ASN A 133 3.06 -13.29 15.42
C ASN A 133 2.52 -14.71 15.63
N PHE A 134 1.34 -14.78 16.27
CA PHE A 134 0.58 -16.04 16.42
C PHE A 134 -0.22 -16.31 15.14
N ASP A 135 -0.58 -17.58 14.92
CA ASP A 135 -1.43 -18.05 13.80
C ASP A 135 -0.88 -17.76 12.41
N ARG A 136 0.45 -17.75 12.29
CA ARG A 136 1.18 -17.50 11.06
C ARG A 136 1.33 -18.78 10.24
N GLN A 137 1.19 -18.67 8.90
CA GLN A 137 1.64 -19.74 8.01
C GLN A 137 3.18 -19.78 8.00
N ASP A 138 3.75 -20.97 8.26
CA ASP A 138 5.20 -21.15 8.26
C ASP A 138 5.78 -20.87 6.87
N LYS A 139 6.59 -19.82 6.80
CA LYS A 139 7.49 -19.52 5.68
C LYS A 139 8.77 -18.92 6.23
N LYS A 140 9.88 -19.16 5.55
CA LYS A 140 11.17 -18.63 5.91
C LYS A 140 11.85 -18.05 4.67
N LEU A 141 11.91 -16.74 4.60
CA LEU A 141 12.58 -16.06 3.52
C LEU A 141 14.10 -16.29 3.60
N TRP A 142 14.69 -16.60 2.47
CA TRP A 142 16.13 -16.81 2.28
C TRP A 142 16.60 -16.20 0.97
N THR A 143 17.89 -15.98 0.81
CA THR A 143 18.49 -15.37 -0.39
C THR A 143 19.85 -15.97 -0.70
N ASP A 144 20.23 -15.92 -1.98
CA ASP A 144 21.58 -16.22 -2.46
C ASP A 144 22.50 -14.99 -2.50
N ALA A 145 22.00 -13.81 -2.13
CA ALA A 145 22.74 -12.54 -2.17
C ALA A 145 23.81 -12.40 -1.06
N GLY A 146 23.99 -13.45 -0.24
CA GLY A 146 24.92 -13.44 0.89
C GLY A 146 24.39 -12.67 2.11
N ASP A 147 25.25 -12.53 3.14
CA ASP A 147 24.85 -11.93 4.41
C ASP A 147 24.60 -10.42 4.30
N GLY A 148 25.37 -9.71 3.49
CA GLY A 148 25.34 -8.25 3.40
C GLY A 148 25.84 -7.54 4.65
N ASP A 149 25.60 -6.23 4.73
CA ASP A 149 26.02 -5.41 5.85
C ASP A 149 25.26 -5.74 7.13
N ALA A 150 25.88 -5.49 8.27
CA ALA A 150 25.23 -5.62 9.58
C ALA A 150 24.17 -4.51 9.77
N ILE A 151 23.07 -4.88 10.43
CA ILE A 151 22.05 -3.90 10.82
C ILE A 151 22.56 -3.05 11.98
N VAL A 152 22.51 -1.73 11.82
CA VAL A 152 22.91 -0.78 12.85
C VAL A 152 21.68 -0.34 13.63
N GLY A 153 21.73 -0.48 14.95
CA GLY A 153 20.72 0.06 15.87
C GLY A 153 21.22 1.34 16.52
N PHE A 154 20.40 2.39 16.52
CA PHE A 154 20.68 3.66 17.18
C PHE A 154 19.50 4.09 18.04
N THR A 155 19.78 4.61 19.22
CA THR A 155 18.77 5.20 20.11
C THR A 155 19.22 6.60 20.51
N GLY A 156 18.51 7.62 20.04
CA GLY A 156 18.75 9.02 20.40
C GLY A 156 18.06 9.42 21.71
N TYR A 157 18.55 10.46 22.37
CA TYR A 157 17.88 11.09 23.51
C TYR A 157 16.69 11.94 23.07
N SER A 158 16.66 12.35 21.82
CA SER A 158 15.61 13.18 21.23
C SER A 158 15.40 12.84 19.74
N GLN A 159 14.25 13.24 19.20
CA GLN A 159 13.98 13.16 17.76
C GLN A 159 15.02 13.89 16.89
N HIS A 160 15.68 14.92 17.45
CA HIS A 160 16.74 15.64 16.73
C HIS A 160 18.05 14.84 16.68
N ASP A 161 18.33 14.04 17.70
CA ASP A 161 19.52 13.17 17.69
C ASP A 161 19.33 12.03 16.70
N GLU A 162 18.12 11.46 16.63
CA GLU A 162 17.78 10.44 15.61
C GLU A 162 17.88 11.02 14.19
N ALA A 163 17.31 12.22 13.97
CA ALA A 163 17.38 12.89 12.67
C ALA A 163 18.83 13.22 12.27
N ARG A 164 19.68 13.63 13.25
CA ARG A 164 21.10 13.89 13.00
C ARG A 164 21.83 12.62 12.60
N PHE A 165 21.64 11.53 13.33
CA PHE A 165 22.21 10.22 12.98
C PHE A 165 21.84 9.82 11.55
N VAL A 166 20.56 9.94 11.17
CA VAL A 166 20.10 9.62 9.81
C VAL A 166 20.80 10.50 8.76
N ALA A 167 20.93 11.80 9.00
CA ALA A 167 21.59 12.70 8.06
C ALA A 167 23.09 12.37 7.90
N GLU A 168 23.78 12.09 9.02
CA GLU A 168 25.19 11.70 9.03
C GLU A 168 25.44 10.38 8.30
N GLU A 169 24.56 9.38 8.47
CA GLU A 169 24.64 8.10 7.75
C GLU A 169 24.41 8.27 6.25
N ILE A 170 23.42 9.09 5.84
CA ILE A 170 23.16 9.41 4.44
C ILE A 170 24.41 10.06 3.81
N GLU A 171 25.00 11.04 4.48
CA GLU A 171 26.25 11.69 4.01
C GLU A 171 27.42 10.72 3.93
N ALA A 172 27.56 9.83 4.91
CA ALA A 172 28.63 8.83 4.92
C ALA A 172 28.51 7.85 3.77
N LEU A 173 27.30 7.38 3.47
CA LEU A 173 27.02 6.48 2.35
C LEU A 173 27.21 7.15 0.98
N HIS A 174 26.90 8.46 0.89
CA HIS A 174 27.01 9.21 -0.36
C HIS A 174 28.45 9.62 -0.70
N ARG A 175 29.37 9.66 0.28
CA ARG A 175 30.77 10.09 0.05
C ARG A 175 31.51 9.13 -0.89
N PRO A 176 32.32 9.65 -1.82
CA PRO A 176 33.07 8.84 -2.79
C PRO A 176 34.02 7.81 -2.16
N SER A 177 34.46 8.04 -0.92
CA SER A 177 35.38 7.16 -0.17
C SER A 177 34.71 5.95 0.47
N GLY A 178 33.36 5.90 0.51
CA GLY A 178 32.59 4.85 1.18
C GLY A 178 31.79 3.91 0.26
N GLY A 179 31.95 4.04 -1.06
CA GLY A 179 31.10 3.35 -2.04
C GLY A 179 29.86 4.22 -2.32
N ALA A 180 29.98 5.13 -3.28
CA ALA A 180 29.01 6.16 -3.58
C ALA A 180 27.61 5.59 -3.86
N VAL A 181 26.72 5.66 -2.86
CA VAL A 181 25.29 5.40 -3.03
C VAL A 181 24.63 6.71 -3.40
N ASP A 182 23.86 6.72 -4.47
CA ASP A 182 23.12 7.91 -4.86
C ASP A 182 21.98 8.19 -3.88
N TYR A 183 21.68 9.46 -3.64
CA TYR A 183 20.56 9.85 -2.76
C TYR A 183 19.23 9.23 -3.17
N GLN A 184 19.00 9.01 -4.46
CA GLN A 184 17.79 8.35 -4.98
C GLN A 184 17.67 6.89 -4.59
N ASP A 185 18.76 6.24 -4.20
CA ASP A 185 18.80 4.84 -3.79
C ASP A 185 18.68 4.67 -2.27
N MET A 186 18.51 5.79 -1.54
CA MET A 186 18.31 5.80 -0.09
C MET A 186 16.86 6.12 0.25
N ALA A 187 16.31 5.44 1.25
CA ALA A 187 14.97 5.69 1.74
C ALA A 187 14.92 5.73 3.26
N VAL A 188 14.20 6.70 3.83
CA VAL A 188 13.96 6.83 5.26
C VAL A 188 12.48 6.59 5.54
N PHE A 189 12.19 5.59 6.36
CA PHE A 189 10.83 5.26 6.76
C PHE A 189 10.52 5.76 8.17
N TYR A 190 9.29 6.20 8.38
CA TYR A 190 8.80 6.64 9.68
C TYR A 190 7.34 6.20 9.88
N ARG A 191 6.92 6.09 11.14
CA ARG A 191 5.58 5.59 11.47
C ARG A 191 4.48 6.65 11.32
N THR A 192 4.78 7.89 11.68
CA THR A 192 3.79 8.98 11.67
C THR A 192 4.34 10.24 11.02
N ASN A 193 3.45 11.00 10.38
CA ASN A 193 3.83 12.25 9.73
C ASN A 193 4.41 13.31 10.70
N ALA A 194 4.16 13.19 12.01
CA ALA A 194 4.75 14.10 12.99
C ALA A 194 6.29 14.00 13.04
N GLN A 195 6.84 12.83 12.71
CA GLN A 195 8.30 12.59 12.71
C GLN A 195 9.02 13.28 11.55
N THR A 196 8.29 13.65 10.47
CA THR A 196 8.93 14.26 9.28
C THR A 196 9.62 15.57 9.57
N ARG A 197 9.09 16.37 10.52
CA ARG A 197 9.59 17.71 10.77
C ARG A 197 11.07 17.73 11.16
N ALA A 198 11.47 16.91 12.14
CA ALA A 198 12.85 16.86 12.61
C ALA A 198 13.80 16.37 11.48
N LEU A 199 13.36 15.36 10.71
CA LEU A 199 14.11 14.86 9.56
C LEU A 199 14.26 15.94 8.46
N GLU A 200 13.17 16.58 8.06
CA GLU A 200 13.20 17.63 7.03
C GLU A 200 14.09 18.81 7.43
N GLU A 201 14.01 19.27 8.70
CA GLU A 201 14.85 20.35 9.20
C GLU A 201 16.35 20.01 9.11
N LEU A 202 16.74 18.77 9.45
CA LEU A 202 18.13 18.34 9.37
C LEU A 202 18.60 18.13 7.92
N LEU A 203 17.79 17.47 7.08
CA LEU A 203 18.13 17.28 5.66
C LEU A 203 18.32 18.61 4.91
N ILE A 204 17.48 19.61 5.21
CA ILE A 204 17.63 20.98 4.67
C ILE A 204 18.94 21.61 5.15
N ARG A 205 19.24 21.53 6.45
CA ARG A 205 20.49 22.11 7.01
C ARG A 205 21.76 21.48 6.43
N SER A 206 21.71 20.17 6.18
CA SER A 206 22.81 19.41 5.57
C SER A 206 22.83 19.51 4.04
N ALA A 207 21.92 20.28 3.43
CA ALA A 207 21.77 20.38 1.98
C ALA A 207 21.58 19.03 1.29
N ILE A 208 20.99 18.05 1.96
CA ILE A 208 20.67 16.73 1.41
C ILE A 208 19.35 16.82 0.63
N PRO A 209 19.34 16.53 -0.67
CA PRO A 209 18.11 16.55 -1.45
C PRO A 209 17.18 15.40 -1.03
N TYR A 210 15.90 15.70 -0.83
CA TYR A 210 14.92 14.70 -0.41
C TYR A 210 13.56 14.91 -1.08
N ARG A 211 12.76 13.84 -1.09
CA ARG A 211 11.36 13.86 -1.53
C ARG A 211 10.49 13.11 -0.52
N VAL A 212 9.41 13.76 -0.04
CA VAL A 212 8.41 13.08 0.80
C VAL A 212 7.43 12.34 -0.10
N LEU A 213 7.30 11.03 0.09
CA LEU A 213 6.36 10.18 -0.62
C LEU A 213 5.10 9.97 0.21
N GLY A 214 3.93 10.03 -0.43
CA GLY A 214 2.65 9.80 0.23
C GLY A 214 2.15 10.92 1.16
N GLY A 215 2.82 12.08 1.17
CA GLY A 215 2.43 13.26 1.96
C GLY A 215 2.89 14.56 1.32
N THR A 216 2.41 15.67 1.85
CA THR A 216 2.95 17.01 1.56
C THR A 216 4.08 17.31 2.56
N LYS A 217 5.13 18.02 2.10
CA LYS A 217 6.16 18.56 2.99
C LYS A 217 5.50 19.30 4.15
N PHE A 218 6.09 19.24 5.33
CA PHE A 218 5.48 19.83 6.53
C PHE A 218 4.98 21.26 6.30
N TYR A 219 5.83 22.12 5.73
CA TYR A 219 5.49 23.53 5.46
C TYR A 219 4.55 23.73 4.26
N GLU A 220 4.29 22.70 3.47
CA GLU A 220 3.35 22.74 2.35
C GLU A 220 1.91 22.39 2.74
N ARG A 221 1.70 21.84 3.94
CA ARG A 221 0.39 21.48 4.45
C ARG A 221 -0.50 22.70 4.60
N ALA A 222 -1.79 22.54 4.26
CA ALA A 222 -2.74 23.64 4.27
C ALA A 222 -2.82 24.33 5.63
N GLU A 223 -2.96 23.54 6.70
CA GLU A 223 -3.04 24.02 8.09
C GLU A 223 -1.77 24.76 8.53
N ILE A 224 -0.60 24.33 8.07
CA ILE A 224 0.67 25.01 8.38
C ILE A 224 0.78 26.33 7.62
N LYS A 225 0.44 26.34 6.35
CA LYS A 225 0.38 27.55 5.54
C LYS A 225 -0.61 28.57 6.11
N ASP A 226 -1.73 28.11 6.65
CA ASP A 226 -2.72 28.95 7.31
C ASP A 226 -2.15 29.59 8.58
N ALA A 227 -1.54 28.76 9.45
CA ALA A 227 -0.88 29.24 10.69
C ALA A 227 0.25 30.24 10.36
N MET A 228 1.08 29.93 9.34
CA MET A 228 2.14 30.81 8.90
C MET A 228 1.61 32.15 8.34
N ALA A 229 0.49 32.14 7.62
CA ALA A 229 -0.14 33.36 7.14
C ALA A 229 -0.58 34.27 8.30
N TYR A 230 -1.13 33.71 9.39
CA TYR A 230 -1.42 34.50 10.59
C TYR A 230 -0.18 35.10 11.21
N LEU A 231 0.89 34.34 11.39
CA LEU A 231 2.15 34.86 11.93
C LEU A 231 2.76 35.93 11.03
N THR A 232 2.77 35.69 9.71
CA THR A 232 3.28 36.65 8.73
C THR A 232 2.49 37.96 8.77
N SER A 233 1.16 37.91 8.86
CA SER A 233 0.34 39.13 8.92
C SER A 233 0.58 39.98 10.17
N VAL A 234 0.99 39.34 11.29
CA VAL A 234 1.37 40.08 12.51
C VAL A 234 2.72 40.77 12.32
N MET A 235 3.68 40.12 11.67
CA MET A 235 5.01 40.66 11.43
C MET A 235 5.05 41.64 10.25
N ASN A 236 4.28 41.37 9.21
CA ASN A 236 4.15 42.23 8.03
C ASN A 236 2.66 42.41 7.66
N PRO A 237 2.00 43.45 8.19
CA PRO A 237 0.59 43.76 7.93
C PRO A 237 0.25 44.07 6.46
N TYR A 238 1.26 44.30 5.64
CA TYR A 238 1.08 44.66 4.23
C TYR A 238 1.32 43.50 3.25
N ASP A 239 1.50 42.26 3.73
CA ASP A 239 1.69 41.05 2.88
C ASP A 239 0.37 40.63 2.23
N PRO A 240 0.16 40.82 0.91
CA PRO A 240 -1.09 40.52 0.25
C PRO A 240 -1.35 39.00 0.17
N ILE A 241 -0.30 38.16 0.17
CA ILE A 241 -0.41 36.71 0.11
C ILE A 241 -0.95 36.18 1.41
N ALA A 242 -0.39 36.65 2.56
CA ALA A 242 -0.87 36.30 3.88
C ALA A 242 -2.34 36.72 4.05
N TRP A 243 -2.71 37.92 3.67
CA TRP A 243 -4.08 38.40 3.76
C TRP A 243 -5.05 37.64 2.87
N SER A 244 -4.69 37.36 1.63
CA SER A 244 -5.54 36.56 0.74
C SER A 244 -5.92 35.21 1.35
N ARG A 245 -4.95 34.60 2.06
CA ARG A 245 -5.17 33.33 2.74
C ARG A 245 -6.02 33.49 4.00
N LEU A 246 -5.76 34.49 4.82
CA LEU A 246 -6.47 34.79 6.08
C LEU A 246 -7.95 35.07 5.86
N LEU A 247 -8.34 35.72 4.77
CA LEU A 247 -9.71 36.01 4.45
C LEU A 247 -10.53 34.74 4.17
N GLY A 248 -9.88 33.68 3.65
CA GLY A 248 -10.53 32.41 3.31
C GLY A 248 -10.58 31.39 4.46
N VAL A 249 -9.73 31.54 5.51
CA VAL A 249 -9.58 30.52 6.59
C VAL A 249 -9.49 31.20 7.95
N PRO A 250 -10.40 30.89 8.89
CA PRO A 250 -11.66 30.13 8.72
C PRO A 250 -12.66 30.87 7.84
N LYS A 251 -13.61 30.15 7.26
CA LYS A 251 -14.67 30.75 6.43
C LYS A 251 -15.41 31.84 7.23
N ARG A 252 -15.36 33.09 6.78
CA ARG A 252 -15.95 34.25 7.43
C ARG A 252 -17.13 34.86 6.67
N GLY A 253 -17.63 34.16 5.66
CA GLY A 253 -18.73 34.67 4.83
C GLY A 253 -18.32 35.81 3.88
N ILE A 254 -17.02 36.03 3.69
CA ILE A 254 -16.45 36.95 2.72
C ILE A 254 -16.19 36.12 1.47
N GLY A 255 -17.06 36.27 0.46
CA GLY A 255 -17.00 35.55 -0.81
C GLY A 255 -16.31 36.35 -1.87
#